data_a5365c770fd42ea552831a28ed37034f
#
_entry.id   a5365c770fd42ea552831a28ed37034f
#
_cell.length_a   1.000
_cell.length_b   1.000
_cell.length_c   1.000
_cell.angle_alpha   90.00
_cell.angle_beta   90.00
_cell.angle_gamma   90.00
#
_symmetry.space_group_name_H-M   'P 1'
#
loop_
_entity.id
_entity.type
_entity.pdbx_description
1 polymer ?
#
loop_
_entity_poly.entity_id
_entity_poly.type
_entity_poly.pdbx_seq_one_letter_code
_entity_poly.pdbx_strand_id
1 'polypeptide(L)'
;MPPRHNAGAEHMLVSMLRPLVERRHEVSVWLSRYTDDREVYEYEGVTVVPLAARLDFADAARKAHVLLSHLENVPATSALARGFGRPFVSVVHNTHRPSFRHMAAGGTALAVYNSTWMEREAELFFGEYPEAIRPDRSIVVRPPVFADDYRTKPGDCITLINCNEDKGGDLFWRIAARMPDRKFLGVRGAYGVQVEAPEPLPNLTYIDHVPGDEMAERVYSRTKVLLMPSGYESWGRTGVEAMASGIPVVAHPTPGLCESLGEAGMFADRDDLDAWLVTLEQLLRPAEWRKASKRAVARSAALDPAGDLTVWCDAIEDLGGRRRVRSSDRRAARPVSRAT
;
A
#
# COMPACT_ATOMS: atom_id res chain seq x y z
N MET A 1 0.55 -10.95 8.44
CA MET A 1 1.15 -9.72 8.98
C MET A 1 2.66 -9.85 9.01
N PRO A 2 3.40 -8.78 8.74
CA PRO A 2 4.85 -8.75 8.93
C PRO A 2 5.24 -9.19 10.35
N PRO A 3 6.42 -9.76 10.56
CA PRO A 3 7.40 -10.14 9.55
C PRO A 3 7.08 -11.47 8.85
N ARG A 4 6.05 -12.19 9.29
CA ARG A 4 5.76 -13.57 8.85
C ARG A 4 5.10 -13.65 7.46
N HIS A 5 4.32 -12.64 7.09
CA HIS A 5 3.69 -12.51 5.76
C HIS A 5 3.77 -11.07 5.29
N ASN A 6 4.37 -10.87 4.12
CA ASN A 6 4.69 -9.55 3.56
C ASN A 6 4.03 -9.36 2.18
N ALA A 7 2.80 -8.88 2.16
CA ALA A 7 2.17 -8.41 0.93
C ALA A 7 1.81 -6.92 1.04
N GLY A 8 1.51 -6.27 -0.08
CA GLY A 8 1.28 -4.82 -0.12
C GLY A 8 0.16 -4.32 0.79
N ALA A 9 -0.90 -5.13 0.95
CA ALA A 9 -2.03 -4.80 1.82
C ALA A 9 -1.65 -4.78 3.31
N GLU A 10 -0.86 -5.77 3.74
CA GLU A 10 -0.37 -5.85 5.11
C GLU A 10 0.62 -4.72 5.43
N HIS A 11 1.51 -4.41 4.50
CA HIS A 11 2.42 -3.27 4.65
C HIS A 11 1.68 -1.94 4.74
N MET A 12 0.67 -1.72 3.90
CA MET A 12 -0.17 -0.54 3.98
C MET A 12 -0.82 -0.45 5.36
N LEU A 13 -1.44 -1.55 5.83
CA LEU A 13 -2.12 -1.58 7.12
C LEU A 13 -1.16 -1.22 8.26
N VAL A 14 -0.01 -1.88 8.36
CA VAL A 14 0.99 -1.60 9.42
C VAL A 14 1.42 -0.14 9.39
N SER A 15 1.75 0.39 8.20
CA SER A 15 2.15 1.79 8.03
C SER A 15 1.06 2.77 8.46
N MET A 16 -0.23 2.40 8.36
CA MET A 16 -1.36 3.18 8.86
C MET A 16 -1.57 3.04 10.36
N LEU A 17 -1.26 1.87 10.95
CA LEU A 17 -1.46 1.63 12.39
C LEU A 17 -0.36 2.28 13.24
N ARG A 18 0.87 2.35 12.73
CA ARG A 18 2.01 2.96 13.42
C ARG A 18 1.72 4.37 13.99
N PRO A 19 1.20 5.35 13.23
CA PRO A 19 0.91 6.68 13.78
C PRO A 19 -0.21 6.68 14.83
N LEU A 20 -1.11 5.70 14.83
CA LEU A 20 -2.07 5.53 15.92
C LEU A 20 -1.37 5.10 17.21
N VAL A 21 -0.41 4.17 17.14
CA VAL A 21 0.43 3.78 18.29
C VAL A 21 1.25 4.98 18.80
N GLU A 22 1.85 5.77 17.91
CA GLU A 22 2.58 7.00 18.24
C GLU A 22 1.68 8.03 18.94
N ARG A 23 0.38 8.08 18.60
CA ARG A 23 -0.64 8.88 19.30
C ARG A 23 -1.18 8.20 20.59
N ARG A 24 -0.55 7.11 21.04
CA ARG A 24 -0.88 6.37 22.27
C ARG A 24 -2.26 5.69 22.25
N HIS A 25 -2.69 5.22 21.08
CA HIS A 25 -3.80 4.29 21.00
C HIS A 25 -3.32 2.87 21.25
N GLU A 26 -4.13 2.07 21.92
CA GLU A 26 -3.95 0.63 22.00
C GLU A 26 -4.47 0.00 20.71
N VAL A 27 -3.58 -0.66 19.97
CA VAL A 27 -3.88 -1.23 18.65
C VAL A 27 -3.58 -2.72 18.67
N SER A 28 -4.58 -3.55 18.34
CA SER A 28 -4.40 -4.99 18.16
C SER A 28 -4.92 -5.46 16.80
N VAL A 29 -4.18 -6.35 16.16
CA VAL A 29 -4.55 -6.98 14.89
C VAL A 29 -4.82 -8.46 15.13
N TRP A 30 -6.04 -8.91 14.80
CA TRP A 30 -6.47 -10.29 14.94
C TRP A 30 -6.42 -10.99 13.57
N LEU A 31 -5.59 -12.04 13.47
CA LEU A 31 -5.38 -12.76 12.22
C LEU A 31 -6.41 -13.88 12.06
N SER A 32 -7.23 -13.82 11.00
CA SER A 32 -8.24 -14.83 10.67
C SER A 32 -7.71 -15.98 9.82
N ARG A 33 -6.56 -15.81 9.17
CA ARG A 33 -5.90 -16.81 8.33
C ARG A 33 -4.43 -16.96 8.72
N TYR A 34 -3.78 -18.01 8.22
CA TYR A 34 -2.38 -18.35 8.55
C TYR A 34 -2.18 -18.60 10.04
N THR A 35 -3.12 -19.36 10.63
CA THR A 35 -3.28 -19.55 12.08
C THR A 35 -2.56 -20.77 12.64
N ASP A 36 -1.71 -21.43 11.88
CA ASP A 36 -0.88 -22.54 12.39
C ASP A 36 0.06 -22.07 13.52
N ASP A 37 0.29 -20.77 13.55
CA ASP A 37 1.05 -20.09 14.57
C ASP A 37 0.13 -19.61 15.69
N ARG A 38 0.35 -20.12 16.89
CA ARG A 38 -0.43 -19.80 18.09
C ARG A 38 0.23 -18.74 18.97
N GLU A 39 1.34 -18.17 18.53
CA GLU A 39 2.07 -17.17 19.28
C GLU A 39 1.56 -15.74 19.01
N VAL A 40 1.19 -15.05 20.07
CA VAL A 40 0.99 -13.59 20.05
C VAL A 40 2.34 -12.93 19.96
N TYR A 41 2.46 -11.91 19.11
CA TYR A 41 3.70 -11.16 18.96
C TYR A 41 3.44 -9.65 18.81
N GLU A 42 4.47 -8.86 19.04
CA GLU A 42 4.46 -7.42 18.81
C GLU A 42 5.19 -7.10 17.52
N TYR A 43 4.62 -6.17 16.74
CA TYR A 43 5.26 -5.64 15.56
C TYR A 43 4.98 -4.14 15.43
N GLU A 44 6.03 -3.31 15.48
CA GLU A 44 5.95 -1.84 15.47
C GLU A 44 4.97 -1.25 16.51
N GLY A 45 4.93 -1.84 17.70
CA GLY A 45 4.03 -1.43 18.78
C GLY A 45 2.58 -1.88 18.62
N VAL A 46 2.28 -2.70 17.62
CA VAL A 46 0.97 -3.32 17.40
C VAL A 46 0.99 -4.75 17.91
N THR A 47 0.03 -5.08 18.78
CA THR A 47 -0.14 -6.47 19.25
C THR A 47 -0.82 -7.30 18.16
N VAL A 48 -0.15 -8.33 17.67
CA VAL A 48 -0.67 -9.24 16.63
C VAL A 48 -1.09 -10.56 17.27
N VAL A 49 -2.38 -10.90 17.14
CA VAL A 49 -3.02 -12.04 17.80
C VAL A 49 -3.60 -13.00 16.75
N PRO A 50 -3.01 -14.17 16.51
CA PRO A 50 -3.69 -15.22 15.76
C PRO A 50 -4.97 -15.64 16.49
N LEU A 51 -6.10 -15.78 15.77
CA LEU A 51 -7.39 -16.15 16.40
C LEU A 51 -7.32 -17.48 17.18
N ALA A 52 -6.47 -18.41 16.74
CA ALA A 52 -6.26 -19.68 17.45
C ALA A 52 -5.42 -19.55 18.74
N ALA A 53 -4.75 -18.41 18.96
CA ALA A 53 -3.91 -18.20 20.13
C ALA A 53 -4.71 -17.77 21.36
N ARG A 54 -5.86 -17.10 21.18
CA ARG A 54 -6.67 -16.53 22.26
C ARG A 54 -8.16 -16.69 21.99
N LEU A 55 -8.92 -16.98 23.05
CA LEU A 55 -10.37 -17.20 22.98
C LEU A 55 -11.19 -15.94 23.31
N ASP A 56 -10.55 -14.83 23.68
CA ASP A 56 -11.20 -13.58 24.11
C ASP A 56 -11.42 -12.57 22.98
N PHE A 57 -11.38 -13.00 21.70
CA PHE A 57 -11.60 -12.15 20.54
C PHE A 57 -12.89 -11.32 20.64
N ALA A 58 -14.01 -11.96 21.01
CA ALA A 58 -15.30 -11.28 21.13
C ALA A 58 -15.29 -10.20 22.21
N ASP A 59 -14.59 -10.42 23.32
CA ASP A 59 -14.45 -9.45 24.40
C ASP A 59 -13.53 -8.29 24.00
N ALA A 60 -12.43 -8.58 23.30
CA ALA A 60 -11.56 -7.55 22.73
C ALA A 60 -12.32 -6.66 21.73
N ALA A 61 -13.09 -7.26 20.80
CA ALA A 61 -13.90 -6.54 19.85
C ALA A 61 -15.01 -5.70 20.52
N ARG A 62 -15.63 -6.21 21.60
CA ARG A 62 -16.64 -5.46 22.36
C ARG A 62 -16.06 -4.25 23.08
N LYS A 63 -14.82 -4.33 23.57
CA LYS A 63 -14.11 -3.25 24.28
C LYS A 63 -13.51 -2.21 23.33
N ALA A 64 -13.19 -2.60 22.10
CA ALA A 64 -12.62 -1.69 21.11
C ALA A 64 -13.54 -0.48 20.84
N HIS A 65 -12.97 0.71 20.64
CA HIS A 65 -13.73 1.90 20.27
C HIS A 65 -14.08 1.90 18.77
N VAL A 66 -13.22 1.34 17.93
CA VAL A 66 -13.37 1.25 16.47
C VAL A 66 -12.96 -0.16 16.04
N LEU A 67 -13.76 -0.76 15.16
CA LEU A 67 -13.39 -2.01 14.50
C LEU A 67 -13.02 -1.72 13.05
N LEU A 68 -11.92 -2.30 12.60
CA LEU A 68 -11.38 -2.11 11.25
C LEU A 68 -11.15 -3.46 10.58
N SER A 69 -11.42 -3.53 9.28
CA SER A 69 -11.11 -4.71 8.49
C SER A 69 -10.88 -4.37 7.02
N HIS A 70 -10.45 -5.37 6.27
CA HIS A 70 -10.24 -5.29 4.83
C HIS A 70 -10.59 -6.61 4.14
N LEU A 71 -10.73 -6.55 2.81
CA LEU A 71 -10.95 -7.72 1.94
C LEU A 71 -12.14 -8.59 2.40
N GLU A 72 -11.98 -9.90 2.41
CA GLU A 72 -13.03 -10.88 2.73
C GLU A 72 -13.50 -10.85 4.19
N ASN A 73 -12.77 -10.22 5.09
CA ASN A 73 -13.16 -10.11 6.50
C ASN A 73 -14.16 -8.98 6.76
N VAL A 74 -14.39 -8.08 5.78
CA VAL A 74 -15.27 -6.93 5.91
C VAL A 74 -16.69 -7.30 6.35
N PRO A 75 -17.41 -8.28 5.73
CA PRO A 75 -18.77 -8.63 6.12
C PRO A 75 -18.87 -9.12 7.57
N ALA A 76 -17.97 -9.99 8.00
CA ALA A 76 -17.95 -10.53 9.36
C ALA A 76 -17.66 -9.45 10.39
N THR A 77 -16.66 -8.59 10.15
CA THR A 77 -16.30 -7.51 11.06
C THR A 77 -17.39 -6.45 11.13
N SER A 78 -18.02 -6.13 10.00
CA SER A 78 -19.16 -5.20 9.97
C SER A 78 -20.35 -5.72 10.81
N ALA A 79 -20.68 -7.02 10.69
CA ALA A 79 -21.74 -7.64 11.49
C ALA A 79 -21.42 -7.60 12.99
N LEU A 80 -20.16 -7.89 13.35
CA LEU A 80 -19.67 -7.83 14.73
C LEU A 80 -19.74 -6.40 15.29
N ALA A 81 -19.31 -5.41 14.50
CA ALA A 81 -19.36 -4.00 14.89
C ALA A 81 -20.79 -3.54 15.18
N ARG A 82 -21.74 -3.88 14.30
CA ARG A 82 -23.17 -3.59 14.54
C ARG A 82 -23.68 -4.27 15.80
N GLY A 83 -23.33 -5.53 16.02
CA GLY A 83 -23.75 -6.27 17.22
C GLY A 83 -23.24 -5.66 18.52
N PHE A 84 -22.10 -5.00 18.49
CA PHE A 84 -21.51 -4.32 19.67
C PHE A 84 -21.73 -2.82 19.70
N GLY A 85 -22.45 -2.24 18.72
CA GLY A 85 -22.68 -0.81 18.64
C GLY A 85 -21.37 -0.02 18.44
N ARG A 86 -20.43 -0.55 17.66
CA ARG A 86 -19.12 0.07 17.38
C ARG A 86 -19.05 0.57 15.94
N PRO A 87 -18.40 1.71 15.68
CA PRO A 87 -18.14 2.16 14.32
C PRO A 87 -17.22 1.15 13.61
N PHE A 88 -17.53 0.90 12.33
CA PHE A 88 -16.77 0.02 11.48
C PHE A 88 -16.03 0.81 10.39
N VAL A 89 -14.76 0.49 10.19
CA VAL A 89 -13.90 1.06 9.16
C VAL A 89 -13.50 -0.02 8.16
N SER A 90 -13.71 0.24 6.87
CA SER A 90 -13.28 -0.64 5.79
C SER A 90 -12.09 -0.03 5.05
N VAL A 91 -10.95 -0.72 5.01
CA VAL A 91 -9.80 -0.37 4.16
C VAL A 91 -9.91 -1.14 2.85
N VAL A 92 -9.92 -0.42 1.74
CA VAL A 92 -10.17 -0.97 0.41
C VAL A 92 -8.88 -0.97 -0.40
N HIS A 93 -8.49 -2.14 -0.93
CA HIS A 93 -7.22 -2.34 -1.63
C HIS A 93 -7.36 -2.53 -3.13
N ASN A 94 -8.56 -2.74 -3.65
CA ASN A 94 -8.81 -2.95 -5.06
C ASN A 94 -10.22 -2.52 -5.47
N THR A 95 -10.44 -2.33 -6.78
CA THR A 95 -11.72 -1.92 -7.36
C THR A 95 -12.59 -3.10 -7.78
N HIS A 96 -12.25 -4.33 -7.37
CA HIS A 96 -13.07 -5.48 -7.69
C HIS A 96 -14.45 -5.39 -7.04
N ARG A 97 -15.49 -5.66 -7.81
CA ARG A 97 -16.89 -5.55 -7.32
C ARG A 97 -17.15 -6.26 -5.98
N PRO A 98 -16.57 -7.45 -5.68
CA PRO A 98 -16.71 -8.05 -4.35
C PRO A 98 -16.26 -7.15 -3.19
N SER A 99 -15.17 -6.38 -3.35
CA SER A 99 -14.67 -5.48 -2.30
C SER A 99 -15.68 -4.39 -1.95
N PHE A 100 -16.33 -3.81 -2.95
CA PHE A 100 -17.40 -2.83 -2.73
C PHE A 100 -18.69 -3.48 -2.20
N ARG A 101 -19.08 -4.66 -2.71
CA ARG A 101 -20.22 -5.43 -2.20
C ARG A 101 -20.08 -5.80 -0.74
N HIS A 102 -18.88 -6.09 -0.27
CA HIS A 102 -18.64 -6.38 1.13
C HIS A 102 -19.00 -5.18 2.03
N MET A 103 -18.72 -3.96 1.59
CA MET A 103 -19.15 -2.74 2.32
C MET A 103 -20.66 -2.51 2.23
N ALA A 104 -21.29 -2.86 1.10
CA ALA A 104 -22.73 -2.74 0.90
C ALA A 104 -23.54 -3.67 1.84
N ALA A 105 -22.91 -4.57 2.60
CA ALA A 105 -23.56 -5.27 3.72
C ALA A 105 -24.03 -4.32 4.84
N GLY A 106 -23.66 -3.04 4.76
CA GLY A 106 -24.12 -1.94 5.58
C GLY A 106 -23.31 -1.69 6.84
N GLY A 107 -23.44 -0.48 7.39
CA GLY A 107 -22.81 -0.09 8.64
C GLY A 107 -21.32 0.26 8.53
N THR A 108 -20.84 0.62 7.34
CA THR A 108 -19.48 1.16 7.17
C THR A 108 -19.47 2.65 7.52
N ALA A 109 -18.99 2.99 8.71
CA ALA A 109 -18.89 4.38 9.16
C ALA A 109 -17.82 5.16 8.40
N LEU A 110 -16.76 4.47 7.95
CA LEU A 110 -15.67 5.07 7.17
C LEU A 110 -15.12 4.06 6.16
N ALA A 111 -15.12 4.43 4.87
CA ALA A 111 -14.37 3.75 3.84
C ALA A 111 -13.03 4.47 3.61
N VAL A 112 -11.94 3.70 3.55
CA VAL A 112 -10.59 4.23 3.30
C VAL A 112 -10.11 3.67 1.98
N TYR A 113 -9.96 4.53 0.99
CA TYR A 113 -9.49 4.17 -0.35
C TYR A 113 -8.00 4.46 -0.50
N ASN A 114 -7.27 3.64 -1.22
CA ASN A 114 -5.83 3.80 -1.40
C ASN A 114 -5.45 4.75 -2.56
N SER A 115 -6.41 5.27 -3.29
CA SER A 115 -6.21 6.22 -4.38
C SER A 115 -7.51 6.98 -4.66
N THR A 116 -7.39 8.16 -5.27
CA THR A 116 -8.54 8.96 -5.74
C THR A 116 -9.29 8.22 -6.85
N TRP A 117 -8.56 7.47 -7.68
CA TRP A 117 -9.20 6.62 -8.67
C TRP A 117 -10.12 5.58 -8.01
N MET A 118 -9.65 4.90 -6.98
CA MET A 118 -10.48 3.90 -6.29
C MET A 118 -11.72 4.52 -5.62
N GLU A 119 -11.59 5.71 -5.05
CA GLU A 119 -12.72 6.43 -4.48
C GLU A 119 -13.78 6.71 -5.56
N ARG A 120 -13.38 7.18 -6.75
CA ARG A 120 -14.29 7.41 -7.88
C ARG A 120 -14.98 6.13 -8.37
N GLU A 121 -14.23 5.01 -8.46
CA GLU A 121 -14.82 3.71 -8.82
C GLU A 121 -15.85 3.25 -7.79
N ALA A 122 -15.60 3.51 -6.50
CA ALA A 122 -16.55 3.23 -5.43
C ALA A 122 -17.80 4.13 -5.53
N GLU A 123 -17.65 5.41 -5.82
CA GLU A 123 -18.76 6.35 -6.04
C GLU A 123 -19.65 5.88 -7.20
N LEU A 124 -19.04 5.46 -8.32
CA LEU A 124 -19.76 4.88 -9.46
C LEU A 124 -20.52 3.62 -9.07
N PHE A 125 -19.84 2.70 -8.36
CA PHE A 125 -20.49 1.47 -7.89
C PHE A 125 -21.66 1.76 -6.96
N PHE A 126 -21.47 2.58 -5.93
CA PHE A 126 -22.53 2.88 -4.95
C PHE A 126 -23.62 3.79 -5.50
N GLY A 127 -23.36 4.51 -6.61
CA GLY A 127 -24.38 5.28 -7.32
C GLY A 127 -25.58 4.45 -7.78
N GLU A 128 -25.37 3.15 -8.02
CA GLU A 128 -26.41 2.17 -8.41
C GLU A 128 -27.23 1.66 -7.21
N TYR A 129 -26.90 2.02 -5.96
CA TYR A 129 -27.47 1.45 -4.74
C TYR A 129 -28.14 2.52 -3.86
N PRO A 130 -29.11 2.11 -2.99
CA PRO A 130 -29.70 3.00 -2.01
C PRO A 130 -28.66 3.64 -1.08
N GLU A 131 -28.88 4.88 -0.68
CA GLU A 131 -27.96 5.63 0.19
C GLU A 131 -27.69 4.91 1.51
N ALA A 132 -28.69 4.23 2.09
CA ALA A 132 -28.59 3.52 3.36
C ALA A 132 -27.54 2.40 3.43
N ILE A 133 -27.02 1.94 2.28
CA ILE A 133 -25.97 0.90 2.22
C ILE A 133 -24.62 1.43 1.78
N ARG A 134 -24.51 2.72 1.53
CA ARG A 134 -23.26 3.40 1.23
C ARG A 134 -22.44 3.59 2.50
N PRO A 135 -21.13 3.72 2.43
CA PRO A 135 -20.35 4.21 3.57
C PRO A 135 -20.82 5.60 4.00
N ASP A 136 -20.87 5.87 5.30
CA ASP A 136 -21.27 7.19 5.84
C ASP A 136 -20.28 8.30 5.43
N ARG A 137 -18.98 7.95 5.37
CA ARG A 137 -17.87 8.83 4.98
C ARG A 137 -16.84 8.04 4.17
N SER A 138 -16.06 8.77 3.35
CA SER A 138 -14.83 8.25 2.75
C SER A 138 -13.65 9.17 2.98
N ILE A 139 -12.44 8.60 2.93
CA ILE A 139 -11.18 9.32 2.85
C ILE A 139 -10.24 8.55 1.92
N VAL A 140 -9.33 9.28 1.30
CA VAL A 140 -8.20 8.68 0.57
C VAL A 140 -6.97 8.69 1.47
N VAL A 141 -6.38 7.51 1.68
CA VAL A 141 -5.09 7.34 2.34
C VAL A 141 -4.21 6.51 1.41
N ARG A 142 -3.32 7.18 0.72
CA ARG A 142 -2.38 6.51 -0.20
C ARG A 142 -1.49 5.55 0.59
N PRO A 143 -1.14 4.36 0.07
CA PRO A 143 -0.26 3.42 0.76
C PRO A 143 1.01 4.12 1.23
N PRO A 144 1.21 4.29 2.54
CA PRO A 144 2.31 5.10 3.05
C PRO A 144 3.67 4.50 2.67
N VAL A 145 4.54 5.32 2.11
CA VAL A 145 5.94 5.00 1.83
C VAL A 145 6.79 6.07 2.49
N PHE A 146 7.52 5.70 3.53
CA PHE A 146 8.48 6.58 4.18
C PHE A 146 9.77 6.54 3.35
N ALA A 147 10.09 7.64 2.66
CA ALA A 147 11.17 7.67 1.67
C ALA A 147 12.53 7.26 2.27
N ASP A 148 12.77 7.57 3.54
CA ASP A 148 14.04 7.26 4.21
C ASP A 148 14.26 5.76 4.39
N ASP A 149 13.20 4.96 4.53
CA ASP A 149 13.29 3.49 4.66
C ASP A 149 13.75 2.82 3.35
N TYR A 150 13.57 3.51 2.21
CA TYR A 150 13.87 2.95 0.87
C TYR A 150 15.02 3.68 0.17
N ARG A 151 15.63 4.67 0.80
CA ARG A 151 16.69 5.48 0.19
C ARG A 151 18.01 4.71 0.12
N THR A 152 18.49 4.51 -1.12
CA THR A 152 19.79 3.89 -1.40
C THR A 152 20.39 4.46 -2.69
N LYS A 153 21.61 4.05 -3.02
CA LYS A 153 22.22 4.40 -4.31
C LYS A 153 21.75 3.40 -5.38
N PRO A 154 21.14 3.86 -6.47
CA PRO A 154 20.73 2.98 -7.57
C PRO A 154 21.87 2.16 -8.18
N GLY A 155 21.57 0.92 -8.54
CA GLY A 155 22.50 0.01 -9.21
C GLY A 155 22.46 0.10 -10.73
N ASP A 156 22.64 -1.06 -11.40
CA ASP A 156 22.75 -1.15 -12.85
C ASP A 156 21.72 -2.10 -13.51
N CYS A 157 20.88 -2.79 -12.73
CA CYS A 157 19.89 -3.76 -13.24
C CYS A 157 18.57 -3.10 -13.64
N ILE A 158 17.94 -3.63 -14.68
CA ILE A 158 16.52 -3.44 -14.97
C ILE A 158 15.76 -4.49 -14.14
N THR A 159 14.83 -4.08 -13.28
CA THR A 159 14.27 -4.94 -12.25
C THR A 159 12.76 -5.09 -12.39
N LEU A 160 12.23 -6.30 -12.17
CA LEU A 160 10.81 -6.58 -11.91
C LEU A 160 10.67 -7.18 -10.51
N ILE A 161 9.69 -6.68 -9.74
CA ILE A 161 9.35 -7.21 -8.42
C ILE A 161 8.00 -7.94 -8.51
N ASN A 162 8.01 -9.20 -8.07
CA ASN A 162 6.95 -10.19 -8.22
C ASN A 162 6.76 -10.61 -9.69
N CYS A 163 7.49 -11.65 -10.09
CA CYS A 163 7.52 -12.15 -11.47
C CYS A 163 6.30 -13.01 -11.85
N ASN A 164 5.12 -12.82 -11.24
CA ASN A 164 3.94 -13.55 -11.66
C ASN A 164 3.36 -13.02 -12.98
N GLU A 165 2.41 -13.74 -13.55
CA GLU A 165 1.78 -13.40 -14.84
C GLU A 165 1.09 -12.03 -14.81
N ASP A 166 0.30 -11.74 -13.75
CA ASP A 166 -0.42 -10.47 -13.62
C ASP A 166 0.54 -9.27 -13.53
N LYS A 167 1.74 -9.49 -12.99
CA LYS A 167 2.81 -8.49 -12.89
C LYS A 167 3.71 -8.43 -14.13
N GLY A 168 3.46 -9.29 -15.13
CA GLY A 168 4.15 -9.29 -16.42
C GLY A 168 5.50 -9.98 -16.41
N GLY A 169 5.63 -11.09 -15.66
CA GLY A 169 6.84 -11.89 -15.65
C GLY A 169 7.24 -12.41 -17.05
N ASP A 170 6.25 -12.70 -17.91
CA ASP A 170 6.48 -13.11 -19.30
C ASP A 170 7.04 -11.97 -20.16
N LEU A 171 6.49 -10.77 -20.06
CA LEU A 171 7.03 -9.60 -20.75
C LEU A 171 8.44 -9.26 -20.28
N PHE A 172 8.70 -9.39 -19.00
CA PHE A 172 10.01 -9.06 -18.41
C PHE A 172 11.14 -9.90 -18.99
N TRP A 173 11.01 -11.24 -19.04
CA TRP A 173 12.09 -12.06 -19.61
C TRP A 173 12.19 -11.90 -21.13
N ARG A 174 11.10 -11.60 -21.84
CA ARG A 174 11.15 -11.29 -23.28
C ARG A 174 11.91 -9.98 -23.55
N ILE A 175 11.76 -8.96 -22.71
CA ILE A 175 12.58 -7.74 -22.77
C ILE A 175 14.04 -8.10 -22.53
N ALA A 176 14.35 -8.92 -21.49
CA ALA A 176 15.71 -9.34 -21.18
C ALA A 176 16.38 -10.06 -22.36
N ALA A 177 15.67 -10.95 -23.02
CA ALA A 177 16.15 -11.67 -24.20
C ALA A 177 16.48 -10.72 -25.40
N ARG A 178 15.77 -9.59 -25.52
CA ARG A 178 15.97 -8.58 -26.57
C ARG A 178 17.06 -7.55 -26.24
N MET A 179 17.53 -7.51 -24.99
CA MET A 179 18.55 -6.56 -24.51
C MET A 179 19.72 -7.30 -23.84
N PRO A 180 20.48 -8.14 -24.57
CA PRO A 180 21.50 -9.03 -23.98
C PRO A 180 22.66 -8.28 -23.30
N ASP A 181 22.92 -7.03 -23.67
CA ASP A 181 23.96 -6.17 -23.10
C ASP A 181 23.53 -5.47 -21.80
N ARG A 182 22.32 -5.72 -21.30
CA ARG A 182 21.76 -5.12 -20.08
C ARG A 182 21.57 -6.19 -19.03
N LYS A 183 21.75 -5.81 -17.76
CA LYS A 183 21.52 -6.70 -16.62
C LYS A 183 20.08 -6.62 -16.17
N PHE A 184 19.49 -7.76 -15.90
CA PHE A 184 18.12 -7.89 -15.42
C PHE A 184 18.07 -8.61 -14.07
N LEU A 185 17.17 -8.16 -13.20
CA LEU A 185 16.93 -8.73 -11.89
C LEU A 185 15.45 -9.02 -11.71
N GLY A 186 15.06 -10.28 -11.69
CA GLY A 186 13.73 -10.72 -11.31
C GLY A 186 13.67 -11.03 -9.81
N VAL A 187 12.75 -10.41 -9.08
CA VAL A 187 12.50 -10.71 -7.66
C VAL A 187 11.22 -11.52 -7.57
N ARG A 188 11.29 -12.76 -7.05
CA ARG A 188 10.10 -13.58 -6.86
C ARG A 188 9.15 -12.95 -5.85
N GLY A 189 7.86 -13.05 -6.09
CA GLY A 189 6.83 -12.53 -5.19
C GLY A 189 6.53 -13.48 -4.04
N ALA A 190 5.84 -12.97 -3.02
CA ALA A 190 5.33 -13.77 -1.90
C ALA A 190 4.10 -14.62 -2.30
N TYR A 191 3.50 -14.38 -3.47
CA TYR A 191 2.29 -15.07 -3.93
C TYR A 191 2.24 -15.20 -5.44
N GLY A 192 1.36 -16.08 -5.92
CA GLY A 192 1.17 -16.35 -7.35
C GLY A 192 2.25 -17.26 -7.93
N VAL A 193 1.93 -17.87 -9.08
CA VAL A 193 2.90 -18.67 -9.84
C VAL A 193 3.87 -17.71 -10.51
N GLN A 194 5.16 -17.89 -10.24
CA GLN A 194 6.20 -17.06 -10.85
C GLN A 194 6.46 -17.52 -12.27
N VAL A 195 6.53 -16.57 -13.20
CA VAL A 195 6.83 -16.78 -14.61
C VAL A 195 8.28 -16.40 -14.85
N GLU A 196 9.10 -17.37 -15.20
CA GLU A 196 10.53 -17.18 -15.50
C GLU A 196 10.81 -17.49 -16.97
N ALA A 197 11.99 -17.11 -17.44
CA ALA A 197 12.43 -17.43 -18.79
C ALA A 197 12.48 -18.97 -18.98
N PRO A 198 11.95 -19.50 -20.11
CA PRO A 198 11.94 -20.93 -20.37
C PRO A 198 13.34 -21.53 -20.52
N GLU A 199 14.30 -20.70 -20.94
CA GLU A 199 15.72 -21.02 -21.05
C GLU A 199 16.53 -19.99 -20.26
N PRO A 200 17.65 -20.40 -19.61
CA PRO A 200 18.51 -19.48 -18.89
C PRO A 200 19.06 -18.36 -19.80
N LEU A 201 18.89 -17.12 -19.37
CA LEU A 201 19.46 -15.95 -20.04
C LEU A 201 20.69 -15.45 -19.27
N PRO A 202 21.88 -15.30 -19.90
CA PRO A 202 23.11 -14.91 -19.20
C PRO A 202 23.03 -13.56 -18.50
N ASN A 203 22.15 -12.69 -18.96
CA ASN A 203 21.94 -11.33 -18.45
C ASN A 203 20.79 -11.19 -17.45
N LEU A 204 20.09 -12.27 -17.11
CA LEU A 204 18.93 -12.29 -16.21
C LEU A 204 19.17 -13.15 -14.99
N THR A 205 19.07 -12.56 -13.82
CA THR A 205 19.16 -13.24 -12.53
C THR A 205 17.83 -13.18 -11.80
N TYR A 206 17.37 -14.29 -11.24
CA TYR A 206 16.24 -14.34 -10.33
C TYR A 206 16.72 -14.51 -8.90
N ILE A 207 16.08 -13.79 -7.97
CA ILE A 207 16.26 -13.95 -6.53
C ILE A 207 14.94 -14.25 -5.86
N ASP A 208 14.98 -14.88 -4.72
CA ASP A 208 13.81 -15.19 -3.92
C ASP A 208 13.15 -13.92 -3.37
N HIS A 209 11.92 -14.08 -2.89
CA HIS A 209 11.19 -13.01 -2.21
C HIS A 209 12.07 -12.30 -1.16
N VAL A 210 12.02 -10.98 -1.16
CA VAL A 210 12.77 -10.13 -0.22
C VAL A 210 11.79 -9.46 0.72
N PRO A 211 12.02 -9.54 2.05
CA PRO A 211 11.24 -8.79 3.04
C PRO A 211 11.27 -7.27 2.79
N GLY A 212 10.21 -6.58 3.23
CA GLY A 212 10.04 -5.15 2.95
C GLY A 212 11.15 -4.26 3.52
N ASP A 213 11.68 -4.60 4.69
CA ASP A 213 12.80 -3.93 5.37
C ASP A 213 14.16 -4.17 4.72
N GLU A 214 14.30 -5.23 3.91
CA GLU A 214 15.52 -5.54 3.16
C GLU A 214 15.50 -5.03 1.71
N MET A 215 14.37 -4.47 1.26
CA MET A 215 14.19 -4.05 -0.15
C MET A 215 15.19 -2.99 -0.59
N ALA A 216 15.52 -2.02 0.26
CA ALA A 216 16.48 -0.97 -0.04
C ALA A 216 17.86 -1.56 -0.35
N GLU A 217 18.34 -2.46 0.50
CA GLU A 217 19.68 -3.05 0.40
C GLU A 217 19.77 -4.11 -0.70
N ARG A 218 18.80 -5.03 -0.78
CA ARG A 218 18.90 -6.23 -1.62
C ARG A 218 18.33 -6.05 -3.03
N VAL A 219 17.41 -5.09 -3.21
CA VAL A 219 16.71 -4.87 -4.47
C VAL A 219 17.02 -3.49 -5.04
N TYR A 220 16.65 -2.40 -4.35
CA TYR A 220 16.79 -1.05 -4.91
C TYR A 220 18.24 -0.61 -5.09
N SER A 221 19.18 -1.06 -4.23
CA SER A 221 20.62 -0.83 -4.42
C SER A 221 21.19 -1.46 -5.70
N ARG A 222 20.50 -2.46 -6.28
CA ARG A 222 20.87 -3.13 -7.52
C ARG A 222 20.11 -2.60 -8.73
N THR A 223 19.02 -1.85 -8.49
CA THR A 223 18.06 -1.43 -9.52
C THR A 223 18.46 -0.09 -10.15
N LYS A 224 18.52 -0.03 -11.45
CA LYS A 224 18.68 1.19 -12.25
C LYS A 224 17.33 1.71 -12.78
N VAL A 225 16.47 0.80 -13.19
CA VAL A 225 15.12 1.07 -13.70
C VAL A 225 14.19 0.00 -13.15
N LEU A 226 13.05 0.39 -12.59
CA LEU A 226 12.00 -0.56 -12.19
C LEU A 226 10.98 -0.69 -13.30
N LEU A 227 10.60 -1.93 -13.65
CA LEU A 227 9.50 -2.22 -14.57
C LEU A 227 8.25 -2.61 -13.78
N MET A 228 7.10 -2.07 -14.20
CA MET A 228 5.79 -2.39 -13.63
C MET A 228 4.78 -2.66 -14.75
N PRO A 229 4.91 -3.77 -15.49
CA PRO A 229 4.00 -4.11 -16.57
C PRO A 229 2.72 -4.79 -16.08
N SER A 230 2.31 -4.50 -14.86
CA SER A 230 1.13 -5.07 -14.21
C SER A 230 -0.14 -4.80 -14.99
N GLY A 231 -0.98 -5.81 -15.20
CA GLY A 231 -2.31 -5.64 -15.82
C GLY A 231 -3.28 -4.88 -14.92
N TYR A 232 -3.06 -4.94 -13.61
CA TYR A 232 -3.83 -4.21 -12.61
C TYR A 232 -2.94 -3.73 -11.47
N GLU A 233 -3.09 -2.46 -11.10
CA GLU A 233 -2.55 -1.85 -9.87
C GLU A 233 -3.53 -0.79 -9.37
N SER A 234 -3.88 -0.86 -8.10
CA SER A 234 -4.69 0.17 -7.46
C SER A 234 -3.87 1.37 -7.00
N TRP A 235 -2.55 1.18 -6.81
CA TRP A 235 -1.59 2.22 -6.47
C TRP A 235 -0.17 1.91 -6.98
N GLY A 236 0.35 0.70 -6.73
CA GLY A 236 1.70 0.31 -7.13
C GLY A 236 2.78 0.83 -6.18
N ARG A 237 2.69 0.46 -4.90
CA ARG A 237 3.60 0.90 -3.83
C ARG A 237 5.09 0.76 -4.19
N THR A 238 5.51 -0.35 -4.81
CA THR A 238 6.92 -0.60 -5.20
C THR A 238 7.49 0.46 -6.14
N GLY A 239 6.65 1.07 -6.98
CA GLY A 239 7.05 2.21 -7.82
C GLY A 239 7.42 3.44 -7.00
N VAL A 240 6.62 3.75 -5.98
CA VAL A 240 6.87 4.88 -5.06
C VAL A 240 8.11 4.63 -4.21
N GLU A 241 8.31 3.40 -3.73
CA GLU A 241 9.51 2.97 -3.00
C GLU A 241 10.78 3.15 -3.84
N ALA A 242 10.77 2.70 -5.10
CA ALA A 242 11.88 2.87 -6.03
C ALA A 242 12.20 4.34 -6.27
N MET A 243 11.18 5.19 -6.41
CA MET A 243 11.33 6.63 -6.61
C MET A 243 12.02 7.32 -5.42
N ALA A 244 11.93 6.82 -4.19
CA ALA A 244 12.63 7.35 -3.02
C ALA A 244 14.16 7.34 -3.21
N SER A 245 14.67 6.37 -3.96
CA SER A 245 16.08 6.26 -4.37
C SER A 245 16.39 6.94 -5.72
N GLY A 246 15.43 7.64 -6.32
CA GLY A 246 15.59 8.23 -7.66
C GLY A 246 15.67 7.19 -8.77
N ILE A 247 15.10 6.00 -8.57
CA ILE A 247 15.00 4.96 -9.59
C ILE A 247 13.81 5.28 -10.50
N PRO A 248 14.01 5.53 -11.80
CA PRO A 248 12.93 5.72 -12.74
C PRO A 248 12.07 4.47 -12.90
N VAL A 249 10.76 4.66 -13.12
CA VAL A 249 9.80 3.58 -13.29
C VAL A 249 9.21 3.63 -14.69
N VAL A 250 9.24 2.48 -15.39
CA VAL A 250 8.50 2.25 -16.64
C VAL A 250 7.33 1.33 -16.32
N ALA A 251 6.12 1.71 -16.67
CA ALA A 251 4.92 1.02 -16.23
C ALA A 251 3.87 0.87 -17.36
N HIS A 252 3.02 -0.15 -17.25
CA HIS A 252 1.76 -0.15 -17.99
C HIS A 252 0.81 0.91 -17.39
N PRO A 253 0.08 1.71 -18.22
CA PRO A 253 -0.71 2.84 -17.74
C PRO A 253 -2.02 2.40 -17.07
N THR A 254 -1.96 1.59 -16.02
CA THR A 254 -3.14 1.35 -15.18
C THR A 254 -3.52 2.66 -14.46
N PRO A 255 -4.80 2.91 -14.18
CA PRO A 255 -5.21 4.15 -13.53
C PRO A 255 -4.50 4.41 -12.20
N GLY A 256 -4.29 3.37 -11.38
CA GLY A 256 -3.55 3.49 -10.11
C GLY A 256 -2.08 3.84 -10.31
N LEU A 257 -1.41 3.28 -11.33
CA LEU A 257 -0.02 3.64 -11.67
C LEU A 257 0.07 5.04 -12.28
N CYS A 258 -0.89 5.45 -13.11
CA CYS A 258 -0.96 6.81 -13.61
C CYS A 258 -1.09 7.83 -12.47
N GLU A 259 -1.93 7.52 -11.46
CA GLU A 259 -2.08 8.38 -10.28
C GLU A 259 -0.82 8.39 -9.41
N SER A 260 -0.26 7.23 -9.07
CA SER A 260 0.89 7.14 -8.16
C SER A 260 2.19 7.68 -8.75
N LEU A 261 2.48 7.35 -10.01
CA LEU A 261 3.72 7.76 -10.66
C LEU A 261 3.65 9.19 -11.22
N GLY A 262 2.46 9.64 -11.61
CA GLY A 262 2.25 10.96 -12.20
C GLY A 262 3.20 11.23 -13.36
N GLU A 263 3.67 12.47 -13.49
CA GLU A 263 4.61 12.89 -14.54
C GLU A 263 6.03 12.29 -14.42
N ALA A 264 6.33 11.62 -13.30
CA ALA A 264 7.61 10.93 -13.14
C ALA A 264 7.58 9.52 -13.76
N GLY A 265 6.38 8.93 -13.94
CA GLY A 265 6.20 7.67 -14.64
C GLY A 265 6.50 7.77 -16.12
N MET A 266 7.03 6.69 -16.67
CA MET A 266 7.10 6.49 -18.12
C MET A 266 6.23 5.30 -18.44
N PHE A 267 5.42 5.41 -19.50
CA PHE A 267 4.38 4.43 -19.75
C PHE A 267 4.56 3.77 -21.11
N ALA A 268 4.36 2.44 -21.12
CA ALA A 268 4.29 1.61 -22.32
C ALA A 268 3.18 0.57 -22.13
N ASP A 269 2.42 0.29 -23.18
CA ASP A 269 1.37 -0.74 -23.11
C ASP A 269 2.01 -2.12 -22.89
N ARG A 270 1.43 -2.93 -21.98
CA ARG A 270 2.01 -4.24 -21.67
C ARG A 270 2.03 -5.21 -22.86
N ASP A 271 1.15 -5.02 -23.82
CA ASP A 271 1.05 -5.87 -25.00
C ASP A 271 1.97 -5.41 -26.15
N ASP A 272 2.63 -4.24 -26.01
CA ASP A 272 3.56 -3.67 -26.99
C ASP A 272 5.02 -3.79 -26.54
N LEU A 273 5.65 -4.95 -26.79
CA LEU A 273 7.04 -5.20 -26.47
C LEU A 273 8.00 -4.15 -27.06
N ASP A 274 7.74 -3.69 -28.27
CA ASP A 274 8.63 -2.74 -28.96
C ASP A 274 8.56 -1.36 -28.30
N ALA A 275 7.39 -0.93 -27.82
CA ALA A 275 7.27 0.30 -27.02
C ALA A 275 8.10 0.24 -25.74
N TRP A 276 8.14 -0.91 -25.04
CA TRP A 276 9.02 -1.10 -23.86
C TRP A 276 10.48 -0.99 -24.22
N LEU A 277 10.92 -1.64 -25.31
CA LEU A 277 12.32 -1.60 -25.75
C LEU A 277 12.74 -0.16 -26.12
N VAL A 278 11.94 0.55 -26.90
CA VAL A 278 12.19 1.95 -27.29
C VAL A 278 12.27 2.86 -26.05
N THR A 279 11.32 2.70 -25.12
CA THR A 279 11.29 3.51 -23.90
C THR A 279 12.53 3.26 -23.04
N LEU A 280 12.95 2.00 -22.88
CA LEU A 280 14.14 1.63 -22.13
C LEU A 280 15.42 2.12 -22.79
N GLU A 281 15.58 1.99 -24.12
CA GLU A 281 16.74 2.49 -24.84
C GLU A 281 16.90 4.01 -24.70
N GLN A 282 15.81 4.75 -24.78
CA GLN A 282 15.81 6.20 -24.55
C GLN A 282 16.18 6.53 -23.11
N LEU A 283 15.54 5.89 -22.13
CA LEU A 283 15.75 6.12 -20.72
C LEU A 283 17.18 5.81 -20.28
N LEU A 284 17.79 4.75 -20.80
CA LEU A 284 19.13 4.30 -20.38
C LEU A 284 20.25 5.23 -20.89
N ARG A 285 19.95 6.22 -21.73
CA ARG A 285 20.92 7.28 -22.07
C ARG A 285 21.23 8.12 -20.82
N PRO A 286 22.51 8.37 -20.49
CA PRO A 286 22.86 8.97 -19.19
C PRO A 286 22.18 10.30 -18.88
N ALA A 287 21.93 11.14 -19.87
CA ALA A 287 21.25 12.43 -19.68
C ALA A 287 19.76 12.24 -19.36
N GLU A 288 19.08 11.32 -20.07
CA GLU A 288 17.65 11.05 -19.89
C GLU A 288 17.40 10.33 -18.56
N TRP A 289 18.27 9.37 -18.21
CA TRP A 289 18.19 8.72 -16.91
C TRP A 289 18.32 9.72 -15.75
N ARG A 290 19.29 10.65 -15.81
CA ARG A 290 19.44 11.68 -14.77
C ARG A 290 18.21 12.60 -14.66
N LYS A 291 17.58 12.96 -15.79
CA LYS A 291 16.34 13.75 -15.78
C LYS A 291 15.19 12.96 -15.13
N ALA A 292 15.02 11.71 -15.52
CA ALA A 292 13.98 10.83 -14.97
C ALA A 292 14.19 10.57 -13.48
N SER A 293 15.44 10.34 -13.06
CA SER A 293 15.82 10.16 -11.65
C SER A 293 15.45 11.39 -10.80
N LYS A 294 15.71 12.60 -11.28
CA LYS A 294 15.30 13.84 -10.58
C LYS A 294 13.77 13.94 -10.43
N ARG A 295 13.01 13.58 -11.49
CA ARG A 295 11.54 13.54 -11.39
C ARG A 295 11.06 12.52 -10.41
N ALA A 296 11.67 11.33 -10.37
CA ALA A 296 11.36 10.27 -9.41
C ALA A 296 11.52 10.76 -7.97
N VAL A 297 12.67 11.37 -7.62
CA VAL A 297 12.90 11.93 -6.28
C VAL A 297 11.87 13.01 -5.94
N ALA A 298 11.58 13.93 -6.87
CA ALA A 298 10.59 14.98 -6.66
C ALA A 298 9.18 14.40 -6.44
N ARG A 299 8.82 13.35 -7.19
CA ARG A 299 7.53 12.67 -7.01
C ARG A 299 7.44 11.95 -5.67
N SER A 300 8.47 11.22 -5.26
CA SER A 300 8.53 10.58 -3.94
C SER A 300 8.34 11.61 -2.82
N ALA A 301 9.02 12.75 -2.89
CA ALA A 301 8.86 13.82 -1.91
C ALA A 301 7.44 14.42 -1.89
N ALA A 302 6.80 14.55 -3.06
CA ALA A 302 5.42 15.02 -3.16
C ALA A 302 4.37 14.01 -2.63
N LEU A 303 4.77 12.75 -2.47
CA LEU A 303 3.97 11.66 -1.91
C LEU A 303 4.26 11.40 -0.44
N ASP A 304 4.84 12.38 0.29
CA ASP A 304 5.04 12.28 1.74
C ASP A 304 3.73 11.86 2.42
N PRO A 305 3.73 10.76 3.19
CA PRO A 305 2.50 10.21 3.76
C PRO A 305 1.97 11.01 4.97
N ALA A 306 2.70 11.96 5.52
CA ALA A 306 2.37 12.64 6.77
C ALA A 306 0.98 13.31 6.74
N GLY A 307 0.61 13.92 5.61
CA GLY A 307 -0.69 14.54 5.42
C GLY A 307 -1.85 13.53 5.48
N ASP A 308 -1.75 12.46 4.69
CA ASP A 308 -2.76 11.39 4.63
C ASP A 308 -2.88 10.68 5.99
N LEU A 309 -1.75 10.41 6.65
CA LEU A 309 -1.74 9.77 7.97
C LEU A 309 -2.31 10.67 9.07
N THR A 310 -2.19 11.99 8.95
CA THR A 310 -2.87 12.93 9.85
C THR A 310 -4.38 12.85 9.66
N VAL A 311 -4.87 12.90 8.42
CA VAL A 311 -6.30 12.76 8.11
C VAL A 311 -6.85 11.42 8.59
N TRP A 312 -6.09 10.35 8.39
CA TRP A 312 -6.42 9.01 8.88
C TRP A 312 -6.58 8.96 10.40
N CYS A 313 -5.58 9.42 11.15
CA CYS A 313 -5.63 9.37 12.61
C CYS A 313 -6.76 10.23 13.17
N ASP A 314 -6.95 11.43 12.62
CA ASP A 314 -8.03 12.32 13.05
C ASP A 314 -9.42 11.69 12.78
N ALA A 315 -9.59 11.00 11.65
CA ALA A 315 -10.83 10.29 11.33
C ALA A 315 -11.11 9.11 12.29
N ILE A 316 -10.08 8.36 12.69
CA ILE A 316 -10.22 7.28 13.68
C ILE A 316 -10.54 7.84 15.08
N GLU A 317 -9.87 8.91 15.49
CA GLU A 317 -10.12 9.59 16.78
C GLU A 317 -11.54 10.14 16.86
N ASP A 318 -12.04 10.74 15.78
CA ASP A 318 -13.43 11.22 15.68
C ASP A 318 -14.44 10.08 15.88
N LEU A 319 -14.24 8.95 15.21
CA LEU A 319 -15.09 7.77 15.34
C LEU A 319 -15.02 7.15 16.75
N GLY A 320 -13.84 7.14 17.36
CA GLY A 320 -13.61 6.63 18.71
C GLY A 320 -14.12 7.57 19.83
N GLY A 321 -14.65 8.75 19.50
CA GLY A 321 -15.18 9.72 20.47
C GLY A 321 -14.09 10.55 21.18
N ARG A 322 -12.83 10.49 20.74
CA ARG A 322 -11.74 11.36 21.24
C ARG A 322 -11.73 12.68 20.44
N ARG A 323 -12.57 13.66 20.82
CA ARG A 323 -12.42 15.01 20.27
C ARG A 323 -11.06 15.60 20.68
N ARG A 324 -10.24 16.02 19.71
CA ARG A 324 -9.11 16.92 19.97
C ARG A 324 -9.66 18.19 20.57
N VAL A 325 -9.25 18.53 21.81
CA VAL A 325 -9.35 19.90 22.33
C VAL A 325 -8.41 20.74 21.46
N ARG A 326 -8.97 21.50 20.52
CA ARG A 326 -8.19 22.38 19.65
C ARG A 326 -7.38 23.33 20.53
N SER A 327 -6.13 23.58 20.18
CA SER A 327 -5.22 24.48 20.91
C SER A 327 -5.76 25.92 21.04
N SER A 328 -6.80 26.31 20.33
CA SER A 328 -7.56 27.56 20.49
C SER A 328 -8.29 27.64 21.83
N ASP A 329 -8.70 26.51 22.43
CA ASP A 329 -9.46 26.53 23.69
C ASP A 329 -8.57 26.66 24.93
N ARG A 330 -7.26 26.48 24.79
CA ARG A 330 -6.29 26.70 25.89
C ARG A 330 -5.99 28.17 26.17
N ARG A 331 -6.40 29.12 25.32
CA ARG A 331 -6.20 30.55 25.56
C ARG A 331 -7.33 31.22 26.37
N ALA A 332 -8.45 30.54 26.60
CA ALA A 332 -9.60 31.11 27.32
C ALA A 332 -9.59 30.89 28.84
N ALA A 333 -8.68 30.07 29.37
CA ALA A 333 -8.52 29.86 30.82
C ALA A 333 -7.39 30.72 31.38
N ARG A 334 -7.56 32.06 31.38
CA ARG A 334 -6.78 32.93 32.29
C ARG A 334 -7.46 32.92 33.64
N PRO A 335 -6.73 32.70 34.74
CA PRO A 335 -7.31 32.85 36.08
C PRO A 335 -7.63 34.33 36.36
N VAL A 336 -8.87 34.55 36.76
CA VAL A 336 -9.29 35.84 37.32
C VAL A 336 -8.52 36.02 38.63
N SER A 337 -7.59 36.94 38.68
CA SER A 337 -6.92 37.40 39.87
C SER A 337 -7.99 38.07 40.77
N ARG A 338 -8.23 37.50 41.94
CA ARG A 338 -8.94 38.17 43.02
C ARG A 338 -7.99 39.20 43.61
N ALA A 339 -8.26 40.48 43.39
CA ALA A 339 -7.73 41.56 44.21
C ALA A 339 -8.69 41.75 45.39
N THR A 340 -8.07 41.70 46.57
CA THR A 340 -8.68 42.16 47.83
C THR A 340 -8.92 43.64 47.84
#